data_f12268882a98218af4d22bb26ef1d04a
#
_entry.id   f12268882a98218af4d22bb26ef1d04a
#
_cell.length_a   1.000
_cell.length_b   1.000
_cell.length_c   1.000
_cell.angle_alpha   90.00
_cell.angle_beta   90.00
_cell.angle_gamma   90.00
#
_symmetry.space_group_name_H-M   'P 1'
#
loop_
_entity.id
_entity.type
_entity.pdbx_description
1 polymer ?
#
loop_
_entity_poly.entity_id
_entity_poly.type
_entity_poly.pdbx_seq_one_letter_code
_entity_poly.pdbx_strand_id
1 'polypeptide(L)'
;IGSGIGGLPNIENTRMTYEKSGPRRISPFFVPASIINMISGNLSIKFGFKGPNLSIVTACTTGTHNIGEGLRQIQYDHADVMVCGGAEMATSPLGVGGFAAARALSTRNDDPEAASRPWDKDRDGFVLGDGAGVLVLEELEHAKKRNAKIYAEVIGYGMSADAYHMTLPSENGEGATRCMELA
;
A
#
# COMPACT_ATOMS: atom_id res chain seq x y z
N ILE A 1 -2.83 7.50 2.87
CA ILE A 1 -1.73 6.56 2.60
C ILE A 1 -1.99 5.27 3.37
N GLY A 2 -1.88 4.12 2.70
CA GLY A 2 -2.13 2.82 3.27
C GLY A 2 -0.91 1.89 3.29
N SER A 3 -1.09 0.73 3.91
CA SER A 3 -0.16 -0.39 3.92
C SER A 3 -0.97 -1.68 3.83
N GLY A 4 -0.45 -2.71 3.17
CA GLY A 4 -1.14 -3.98 3.03
C GLY A 4 -1.13 -4.81 4.30
N ILE A 5 -0.02 -4.78 5.05
CA ILE A 5 0.19 -5.62 6.24
C ILE A 5 0.38 -4.75 7.50
N GLY A 6 0.90 -3.54 7.37
CA GLY A 6 1.15 -2.63 8.49
C GLY A 6 2.41 -2.98 9.28
N GLY A 7 2.38 -2.75 10.59
CA GLY A 7 3.55 -2.88 11.47
C GLY A 7 3.97 -4.32 11.81
N LEU A 8 4.00 -5.24 10.83
CA LEU A 8 4.33 -6.64 11.06
C LEU A 8 5.64 -6.85 11.82
N PRO A 9 6.78 -6.20 11.49
CA PRO A 9 8.02 -6.39 12.24
C PRO A 9 7.89 -5.95 13.71
N ASN A 10 7.11 -4.90 13.98
CA ASN A 10 6.86 -4.44 15.35
C ASN A 10 6.00 -5.45 16.13
N ILE A 11 5.02 -6.07 15.48
CA ILE A 11 4.18 -7.12 16.07
C ILE A 11 5.04 -8.34 16.43
N GLU A 12 5.90 -8.80 15.51
CA GLU A 12 6.80 -9.93 15.73
C GLU A 12 7.75 -9.67 16.91
N ASN A 13 8.45 -8.56 16.87
CA ASN A 13 9.41 -8.18 17.92
C ASN A 13 8.73 -8.00 19.29
N THR A 14 7.55 -7.43 19.30
CA THR A 14 6.78 -7.27 20.54
C THR A 14 6.30 -8.61 21.09
N ARG A 15 5.92 -9.55 20.22
CA ARG A 15 5.57 -10.92 20.64
C ARG A 15 6.76 -11.62 21.29
N MET A 16 7.95 -11.54 20.72
CA MET A 16 9.17 -12.10 21.31
C MET A 16 9.51 -11.44 22.66
N THR A 17 9.34 -10.13 22.76
CA THR A 17 9.53 -9.39 24.00
C THR A 17 8.55 -9.82 25.08
N TYR A 18 7.28 -9.99 24.72
CA TYR A 18 6.24 -10.47 25.62
C TYR A 18 6.57 -11.87 26.17
N GLU A 19 6.95 -12.79 25.32
CA GLU A 19 7.32 -14.15 25.72
C GLU A 19 8.51 -14.19 26.69
N LYS A 20 9.54 -13.40 26.38
CA LYS A 20 10.77 -13.35 27.18
C LYS A 20 10.61 -12.59 28.51
N SER A 21 9.82 -11.53 28.52
CA SER A 21 9.89 -10.53 29.60
C SER A 21 8.52 -10.13 30.16
N GLY A 22 7.45 -10.70 29.65
CA GLY A 22 6.07 -10.46 30.10
C GLY A 22 5.44 -9.15 29.61
N PRO A 23 4.16 -8.93 29.95
CA PRO A 23 3.35 -7.84 29.38
C PRO A 23 3.84 -6.43 29.78
N ARG A 24 4.50 -6.29 30.92
CA ARG A 24 5.00 -4.98 31.38
C ARG A 24 6.14 -4.40 30.55
N ARG A 25 6.70 -5.20 29.64
CA ARG A 25 7.77 -4.78 28.72
C ARG A 25 7.27 -4.38 27.33
N ILE A 26 5.98 -4.49 27.08
CA ILE A 26 5.38 -4.00 25.83
C ILE A 26 5.49 -2.46 25.82
N SER A 27 5.98 -1.93 24.70
CA SER A 27 6.07 -0.48 24.50
C SER A 27 4.68 0.18 24.53
N PRO A 28 4.49 1.33 25.17
CA PRO A 28 3.26 2.10 25.08
C PRO A 28 2.96 2.58 23.64
N PHE A 29 3.96 2.59 22.78
CA PHE A 29 3.83 2.92 21.36
C PHE A 29 3.53 1.71 20.46
N PHE A 30 3.35 0.51 21.04
CA PHE A 30 3.09 -0.70 20.24
C PHE A 30 1.90 -0.54 19.29
N VAL A 31 0.76 -0.07 19.81
CA VAL A 31 -0.45 0.11 19.01
C VAL A 31 -0.24 1.17 17.92
N PRO A 32 0.14 2.42 18.22
CA PRO A 32 0.31 3.43 17.18
C PRO A 32 1.43 3.12 16.18
N ALA A 33 2.42 2.31 16.55
CA ALA A 33 3.47 1.86 15.63
C ALA A 33 3.08 0.63 14.78
N SER A 34 1.91 0.02 15.04
CA SER A 34 1.44 -1.17 14.32
C SER A 34 0.25 -0.90 13.42
N ILE A 35 -0.64 0.03 13.78
CA ILE A 35 -1.87 0.29 13.02
C ILE A 35 -1.60 1.10 11.76
N ILE A 36 -2.24 0.68 10.67
CA ILE A 36 -1.94 1.15 9.31
C ILE A 36 -2.22 2.64 9.13
N ASN A 37 -3.31 3.16 9.72
CA ASN A 37 -3.69 4.56 9.59
C ASN A 37 -2.68 5.54 10.21
N MET A 38 -1.74 5.07 11.02
CA MET A 38 -0.70 5.93 11.61
C MET A 38 0.39 6.34 10.63
N ILE A 39 0.46 5.75 9.44
CA ILE A 39 1.29 6.31 8.35
C ILE A 39 0.77 7.70 7.99
N SER A 40 -0.52 7.81 7.65
CA SER A 40 -1.19 9.09 7.39
C SER A 40 -1.23 9.97 8.64
N GLY A 41 -1.48 9.38 9.81
CA GLY A 41 -1.52 10.08 11.09
C GLY A 41 -0.23 10.81 11.42
N ASN A 42 0.92 10.15 11.25
CA ASN A 42 2.23 10.77 11.48
C ASN A 42 2.53 11.90 10.49
N LEU A 43 2.14 11.75 9.21
CA LEU A 43 2.28 12.83 8.23
C LEU A 43 1.39 14.02 8.58
N SER A 44 0.14 13.77 8.97
CA SER A 44 -0.79 14.81 9.44
C SER A 44 -0.20 15.61 10.60
N ILE A 45 0.33 14.92 11.62
CA ILE A 45 0.97 15.57 12.78
C ILE A 45 2.21 16.36 12.34
N LYS A 46 3.08 15.75 11.52
CA LYS A 46 4.35 16.35 11.12
C LYS A 46 4.18 17.62 10.29
N PHE A 47 3.19 17.64 9.40
CA PHE A 47 2.99 18.73 8.45
C PHE A 47 1.79 19.63 8.80
N GLY A 48 1.05 19.32 9.87
CA GLY A 48 -0.13 20.07 10.27
C GLY A 48 -1.32 19.92 9.33
N PHE A 49 -1.42 18.79 8.61
CA PHE A 49 -2.53 18.53 7.68
C PHE A 49 -3.81 18.19 8.47
N LYS A 50 -4.89 18.90 8.21
CA LYS A 50 -6.16 18.79 8.94
C LYS A 50 -7.35 18.31 8.10
N GLY A 51 -7.11 18.02 6.83
CA GLY A 51 -8.11 17.47 5.92
C GLY A 51 -8.40 15.98 6.18
N PRO A 52 -9.15 15.31 5.28
CA PRO A 52 -9.44 13.88 5.39
C PRO A 52 -8.18 13.04 5.59
N ASN A 53 -8.20 12.15 6.60
CA ASN A 53 -7.08 11.29 6.96
C ASN A 53 -7.56 9.84 6.96
N LEU A 54 -7.26 9.12 5.89
CA LEU A 54 -7.76 7.78 5.60
C LEU A 54 -6.61 6.84 5.26
N SER A 55 -6.82 5.55 5.53
CA SER A 55 -5.96 4.47 5.04
C SER A 55 -6.83 3.33 4.55
N ILE A 56 -6.88 3.14 3.25
CA ILE A 56 -7.54 2.01 2.62
C ILE A 56 -6.53 0.88 2.53
N VAL A 57 -6.99 -0.33 2.82
CA VAL A 57 -6.16 -1.54 2.88
C VAL A 57 -6.75 -2.58 1.94
N THR A 58 -6.06 -2.85 0.84
CA THR A 58 -6.45 -3.81 -0.18
C THR A 58 -5.24 -4.56 -0.73
N ALA A 59 -4.38 -5.05 0.19
CA ALA A 59 -3.16 -5.78 -0.13
C ALA A 59 -2.28 -5.03 -1.16
N CYS A 60 -1.88 -5.66 -2.25
CA CYS A 60 -1.02 -5.07 -3.29
C CYS A 60 -1.64 -3.87 -4.01
N THR A 61 -2.97 -3.71 -3.98
CA THR A 61 -3.70 -2.58 -4.59
C THR A 61 -3.86 -1.39 -3.65
N THR A 62 -3.40 -1.49 -2.42
CA THR A 62 -3.52 -0.44 -1.38
C THR A 62 -3.10 0.94 -1.88
N GLY A 63 -1.92 1.03 -2.51
CA GLY A 63 -1.41 2.31 -3.04
C GLY A 63 -2.33 2.91 -4.10
N THR A 64 -2.78 2.10 -5.05
CA THR A 64 -3.69 2.53 -6.12
C THR A 64 -5.04 3.00 -5.56
N HIS A 65 -5.63 2.25 -4.62
CA HIS A 65 -6.89 2.64 -4.00
C HIS A 65 -6.79 3.92 -3.18
N ASN A 66 -5.67 4.13 -2.46
CA ASN A 66 -5.47 5.39 -1.74
C ASN A 66 -5.32 6.59 -2.68
N ILE A 67 -4.73 6.41 -3.88
CA ILE A 67 -4.67 7.45 -4.91
C ILE A 67 -6.08 7.75 -5.45
N GLY A 68 -6.85 6.71 -5.81
CA GLY A 68 -8.21 6.89 -6.32
C GLY A 68 -9.17 7.51 -5.31
N GLU A 69 -9.06 7.14 -4.04
CA GLU A 69 -9.86 7.79 -2.99
C GLU A 69 -9.40 9.23 -2.71
N GLY A 70 -8.11 9.51 -2.83
CA GLY A 70 -7.62 10.89 -2.78
C GLY A 70 -8.18 11.75 -3.91
N LEU A 71 -8.26 11.19 -5.13
CA LEU A 71 -8.94 11.84 -6.26
C LEU A 71 -10.41 12.16 -5.91
N ARG A 72 -11.15 11.18 -5.36
CA ARG A 72 -12.55 11.39 -4.94
C ARG A 72 -12.71 12.47 -3.88
N GLN A 73 -11.79 12.54 -2.88
CA GLN A 73 -11.84 13.60 -1.88
C GLN A 73 -11.73 14.99 -2.51
N ILE A 74 -10.92 15.14 -3.56
CA ILE A 74 -10.79 16.39 -4.31
C ILE A 74 -12.03 16.63 -5.17
N GLN A 75 -12.52 15.62 -5.89
CA GLN A 75 -13.71 15.72 -6.73
C GLN A 75 -14.99 16.08 -5.94
N TYR A 76 -15.07 15.66 -4.68
CA TYR A 76 -16.19 15.98 -3.77
C TYR A 76 -15.98 17.26 -2.97
N ASP A 77 -14.94 18.03 -3.28
CA ASP A 77 -14.63 19.30 -2.61
C ASP A 77 -14.36 19.16 -1.09
N HIS A 78 -13.83 18.01 -0.69
CA HIS A 78 -13.43 17.78 0.70
C HIS A 78 -12.01 18.27 0.99
N ALA A 79 -11.18 18.43 -0.04
CA ALA A 79 -9.80 18.92 0.06
C ALA A 79 -9.31 19.42 -1.30
N ASP A 80 -8.52 20.49 -1.31
CA ASP A 80 -7.82 20.95 -2.51
C ASP A 80 -6.57 20.12 -2.85
N VAL A 81 -5.95 19.53 -1.83
CA VAL A 81 -4.68 18.77 -1.95
C VAL A 81 -4.75 17.51 -1.11
N MET A 82 -4.38 16.38 -1.70
CA MET A 82 -4.30 15.08 -1.02
C MET A 82 -2.93 14.42 -1.24
N VAL A 83 -2.32 13.96 -0.16
CA VAL A 83 -1.09 13.14 -0.19
C VAL A 83 -1.49 11.67 -0.18
N CYS A 84 -1.25 10.96 -1.27
CA CYS A 84 -1.81 9.63 -1.53
C CYS A 84 -0.74 8.62 -1.89
N GLY A 85 -0.95 7.35 -1.54
CA GLY A 85 -0.03 6.28 -1.90
C GLY A 85 -0.04 5.11 -0.95
N GLY A 86 1.05 4.36 -0.97
CA GLY A 86 1.28 3.21 -0.11
C GLY A 86 2.69 3.15 0.45
N ALA A 87 2.83 2.49 1.58
CA ALA A 87 4.11 2.18 2.19
C ALA A 87 4.04 0.79 2.82
N GLU A 88 5.09 -0.01 2.64
CA GLU A 88 5.16 -1.36 3.20
C GLU A 88 6.56 -1.68 3.70
N MET A 89 6.64 -2.33 4.85
CA MET A 89 7.85 -2.90 5.40
C MET A 89 7.51 -4.29 5.95
N ALA A 90 7.55 -5.29 5.09
CA ALA A 90 7.14 -6.66 5.39
C ALA A 90 8.28 -7.69 5.23
N THR A 91 9.52 -7.26 4.99
CA THR A 91 10.70 -8.14 4.92
C THR A 91 11.15 -8.56 6.32
N SER A 92 10.28 -9.32 6.97
CA SER A 92 10.46 -9.88 8.31
C SER A 92 10.36 -11.41 8.27
N PRO A 93 10.74 -12.14 9.32
CA PRO A 93 10.62 -13.59 9.36
C PRO A 93 9.23 -14.11 9.02
N LEU A 94 8.14 -13.53 9.56
CA LEU A 94 6.78 -13.95 9.23
C LEU A 94 6.35 -13.47 7.84
N GLY A 95 6.77 -12.28 7.41
CA GLY A 95 6.48 -11.79 6.06
C GLY A 95 7.09 -12.67 4.99
N VAL A 96 8.41 -12.89 5.05
CA VAL A 96 9.11 -13.77 4.11
C VAL A 96 8.62 -15.21 4.25
N GLY A 97 8.54 -15.72 5.48
CA GLY A 97 8.11 -17.10 5.75
C GLY A 97 6.68 -17.37 5.30
N GLY A 98 5.75 -16.42 5.50
CA GLY A 98 4.37 -16.53 5.07
C GLY A 98 4.23 -16.62 3.55
N PHE A 99 4.87 -15.73 2.81
CA PHE A 99 4.85 -15.77 1.34
C PHE A 99 5.61 -16.97 0.77
N ALA A 100 6.70 -17.40 1.43
CA ALA A 100 7.40 -18.62 1.05
C ALA A 100 6.52 -19.87 1.27
N ALA A 101 5.81 -19.97 2.40
CA ALA A 101 4.88 -21.05 2.67
C ALA A 101 3.71 -21.10 1.66
N ALA A 102 3.27 -19.93 1.18
CA ALA A 102 2.29 -19.80 0.11
C ALA A 102 2.86 -20.12 -1.29
N ARG A 103 4.16 -20.39 -1.40
CA ARG A 103 4.89 -20.61 -2.68
C ARG A 103 4.74 -19.44 -3.65
N ALA A 104 4.70 -18.22 -3.11
CA ALA A 104 4.50 -17.00 -3.90
C ALA A 104 5.82 -16.31 -4.27
N LEU A 105 6.93 -16.64 -3.58
CA LEU A 105 8.23 -16.02 -3.82
C LEU A 105 9.03 -16.75 -4.90
N SER A 106 9.81 -15.97 -5.67
CA SER A 106 10.85 -16.53 -6.53
C SER A 106 11.88 -17.30 -5.70
N THR A 107 12.35 -18.43 -6.23
CA THR A 107 13.41 -19.25 -5.65
C THR A 107 14.74 -19.12 -6.40
N ARG A 108 14.86 -18.15 -7.29
CA ARG A 108 16.05 -17.89 -8.12
C ARG A 108 17.18 -17.25 -7.30
N ASN A 109 17.73 -18.01 -6.34
CA ASN A 109 18.80 -17.54 -5.46
C ASN A 109 20.20 -17.66 -6.07
N ASP A 110 20.33 -18.38 -7.16
CA ASP A 110 21.53 -18.51 -7.97
C ASP A 110 21.77 -17.32 -8.91
N ASP A 111 20.70 -16.55 -9.21
CA ASP A 111 20.74 -15.33 -10.01
C ASP A 111 19.74 -14.29 -9.44
N PRO A 112 20.02 -13.70 -8.26
CA PRO A 112 19.06 -12.86 -7.55
C PRO A 112 18.78 -11.54 -8.27
N GLU A 113 19.70 -11.01 -9.05
CA GLU A 113 19.50 -9.77 -9.83
C GLU A 113 18.45 -9.96 -10.94
N ALA A 114 18.28 -11.20 -11.45
CA ALA A 114 17.28 -11.55 -12.45
C ALA A 114 16.02 -12.21 -11.85
N ALA A 115 15.86 -12.25 -10.53
CA ALA A 115 14.72 -12.91 -9.88
C ALA A 115 13.42 -12.13 -10.08
N SER A 116 13.45 -10.79 -9.95
CA SER A 116 12.28 -9.94 -10.21
C SER A 116 12.13 -9.71 -11.71
N ARG A 117 11.12 -10.37 -12.30
CA ARG A 117 10.92 -10.38 -13.76
C ARG A 117 9.42 -10.38 -14.13
N PRO A 118 8.70 -9.29 -13.83
CA PRO A 118 7.27 -9.19 -14.12
C PRO A 118 7.02 -9.36 -15.63
N TRP A 119 5.91 -10.03 -15.97
CA TRP A 119 5.47 -10.41 -17.33
C TRP A 119 6.40 -11.35 -18.09
N ASP A 120 7.56 -11.71 -17.56
CA ASP A 120 8.42 -12.72 -18.19
C ASP A 120 7.75 -14.11 -18.13
N LYS A 121 7.87 -14.89 -19.21
CA LYS A 121 7.29 -16.25 -19.27
C LYS A 121 7.90 -17.20 -18.25
N ASP A 122 9.19 -16.99 -17.90
CA ASP A 122 9.96 -17.83 -16.99
C ASP A 122 9.99 -17.28 -15.55
N ARG A 123 9.06 -16.35 -15.20
CA ARG A 123 8.90 -15.89 -13.83
C ARG A 123 8.41 -17.00 -12.92
N ASP A 124 8.94 -17.09 -11.72
CA ASP A 124 8.68 -18.14 -10.74
C ASP A 124 8.12 -17.64 -9.39
N GLY A 125 7.77 -16.38 -9.31
CA GLY A 125 7.27 -15.74 -8.11
C GLY A 125 7.74 -14.29 -8.00
N PHE A 126 7.33 -13.60 -6.96
CA PHE A 126 7.78 -12.24 -6.72
C PHE A 126 8.98 -12.18 -5.76
N VAL A 127 9.66 -11.05 -5.72
CA VAL A 127 10.69 -10.72 -4.74
C VAL A 127 10.09 -9.73 -3.75
N LEU A 128 10.06 -10.10 -2.47
CA LEU A 128 9.54 -9.23 -1.42
C LEU A 128 10.47 -8.03 -1.23
N GLY A 129 9.90 -6.83 -1.26
CA GLY A 129 10.63 -5.58 -1.05
C GLY A 129 9.92 -4.66 -0.07
N ASP A 130 10.68 -3.80 0.58
CA ASP A 130 10.17 -2.71 1.41
C ASP A 130 10.25 -1.40 0.62
N GLY A 131 9.30 -0.49 0.86
CA GLY A 131 9.32 0.80 0.21
C GLY A 131 8.08 1.65 0.45
N ALA A 132 8.11 2.86 -0.13
CA ALA A 132 6.98 3.78 -0.14
C ALA A 132 6.92 4.50 -1.48
N GLY A 133 5.70 4.65 -2.00
CA GLY A 133 5.40 5.46 -3.17
C GLY A 133 4.27 6.43 -2.86
N VAL A 134 4.51 7.72 -3.08
CA VAL A 134 3.56 8.78 -2.71
C VAL A 134 3.41 9.78 -3.83
N LEU A 135 2.17 10.13 -4.14
CA LEU A 135 1.78 11.22 -5.03
C LEU A 135 1.10 12.32 -4.24
N VAL A 136 1.30 13.55 -4.68
CA VAL A 136 0.52 14.71 -4.23
C VAL A 136 -0.49 15.01 -5.32
N LEU A 137 -1.76 14.76 -5.06
CA LEU A 137 -2.87 15.15 -5.91
C LEU A 137 -3.33 16.55 -5.52
N GLU A 138 -3.67 17.36 -6.50
CA GLU A 138 -4.09 18.74 -6.27
C GLU A 138 -5.17 19.11 -7.29
N GLU A 139 -6.16 19.87 -6.86
CA GLU A 139 -7.18 20.42 -7.74
C GLU A 139 -6.52 21.29 -8.82
N LEU A 140 -6.97 21.14 -10.08
CA LEU A 140 -6.27 21.69 -11.24
C LEU A 140 -6.16 23.22 -11.21
N GLU A 141 -7.22 23.93 -10.89
CA GLU A 141 -7.20 25.39 -10.86
C GLU A 141 -6.42 25.92 -9.65
N HIS A 142 -6.45 25.19 -8.53
CA HIS A 142 -5.61 25.47 -7.37
C HIS A 142 -4.13 25.37 -7.74
N ALA A 143 -3.72 24.30 -8.44
CA ALA A 143 -2.35 24.09 -8.93
C ALA A 143 -1.92 25.20 -9.91
N LYS A 144 -2.77 25.53 -10.89
CA LYS A 144 -2.50 26.59 -11.88
C LYS A 144 -2.35 27.96 -11.22
N LYS A 145 -3.21 28.27 -10.24
CA LYS A 145 -3.21 29.56 -9.53
C LYS A 145 -1.87 29.85 -8.83
N ARG A 146 -1.19 28.83 -8.34
CA ARG A 146 0.13 28.94 -7.70
C ARG A 146 1.31 28.62 -8.64
N ASN A 147 1.05 28.45 -9.94
CA ASN A 147 2.05 28.07 -10.94
C ASN A 147 2.79 26.76 -10.58
N ALA A 148 2.08 25.76 -10.07
CA ALA A 148 2.66 24.48 -9.75
C ALA A 148 3.17 23.75 -11.00
N LYS A 149 4.23 22.98 -10.86
CA LYS A 149 4.65 22.05 -11.91
C LYS A 149 3.67 20.88 -11.92
N ILE A 150 2.89 20.74 -12.97
CA ILE A 150 1.97 19.63 -13.19
C ILE A 150 2.68 18.56 -14.01
N TYR A 151 2.72 17.33 -13.52
CA TYR A 151 3.36 16.19 -14.19
C TYR A 151 2.37 15.42 -15.08
N ALA A 152 1.14 15.24 -14.59
CA ALA A 152 0.06 14.54 -15.26
C ALA A 152 -1.28 14.93 -14.63
N GLU A 153 -2.36 14.58 -15.29
CA GLU A 153 -3.72 14.68 -14.78
C GLU A 153 -4.27 13.27 -14.53
N VAL A 154 -4.91 13.03 -13.39
CA VAL A 154 -5.62 11.78 -13.09
C VAL A 154 -7.04 11.92 -13.61
N ILE A 155 -7.34 11.25 -14.71
CA ILE A 155 -8.60 11.42 -15.45
C ILE A 155 -9.63 10.30 -15.19
N GLY A 156 -9.21 9.18 -14.57
CA GLY A 156 -10.10 8.06 -14.32
C GLY A 156 -9.63 7.21 -13.14
N TYR A 157 -10.59 6.47 -12.58
CA TYR A 157 -10.36 5.51 -11.50
C TYR A 157 -11.45 4.45 -11.50
N GLY A 158 -11.08 3.21 -11.75
CA GLY A 158 -11.98 2.06 -11.73
C GLY A 158 -11.65 1.08 -10.61
N MET A 159 -12.69 0.42 -10.10
CA MET A 159 -12.57 -0.66 -9.12
C MET A 159 -13.51 -1.81 -9.46
N SER A 160 -13.05 -3.03 -9.24
CA SER A 160 -13.84 -4.24 -9.36
C SER A 160 -13.37 -5.30 -8.37
N ALA A 161 -14.14 -6.36 -8.23
CA ALA A 161 -13.76 -7.57 -7.50
C ALA A 161 -14.10 -8.79 -8.35
N ASP A 162 -13.22 -9.79 -8.33
CA ASP A 162 -13.38 -11.00 -9.16
C ASP A 162 -14.46 -11.95 -8.63
N ALA A 163 -14.69 -11.98 -7.31
CA ALA A 163 -15.61 -12.93 -6.66
C ALA A 163 -15.36 -14.39 -7.10
N TYR A 164 -14.09 -14.75 -7.27
CA TYR A 164 -13.68 -16.01 -7.88
C TYR A 164 -12.89 -16.89 -6.92
N HIS A 165 -11.69 -16.48 -6.56
CA HIS A 165 -10.77 -17.26 -5.72
C HIS A 165 -9.99 -16.35 -4.78
N MET A 166 -9.47 -16.90 -3.68
CA MET A 166 -8.75 -16.11 -2.65
C MET A 166 -7.48 -15.45 -3.19
N THR A 167 -6.77 -16.10 -4.11
CA THR A 167 -5.47 -15.65 -4.61
C THR A 167 -5.31 -15.69 -6.13
N LEU A 168 -6.17 -16.42 -6.85
CA LEU A 168 -6.10 -16.52 -8.31
C LEU A 168 -7.01 -15.48 -8.96
N PRO A 169 -6.56 -14.81 -10.03
CA PRO A 169 -7.42 -13.95 -10.83
C PRO A 169 -8.51 -14.76 -11.54
N SER A 170 -9.62 -14.10 -11.86
CA SER A 170 -10.69 -14.70 -12.66
C SER A 170 -10.19 -15.11 -14.05
N GLU A 171 -10.82 -16.16 -14.61
CA GLU A 171 -10.51 -16.61 -15.96
C GLU A 171 -10.72 -15.48 -16.98
N ASN A 172 -9.84 -15.42 -17.98
CA ASN A 172 -9.86 -14.41 -19.05
C ASN A 172 -9.73 -12.95 -18.57
N GLY A 173 -9.37 -12.72 -17.30
CA GLY A 173 -9.16 -11.38 -16.74
C GLY A 173 -10.45 -10.53 -16.71
N GLU A 174 -11.61 -11.14 -16.50
CA GLU A 174 -12.91 -10.45 -16.53
C GLU A 174 -12.97 -9.29 -15.54
N GLY A 175 -12.55 -9.51 -14.27
CA GLY A 175 -12.55 -8.47 -13.27
C GLY A 175 -11.59 -7.31 -13.60
N ALA A 176 -10.41 -7.61 -14.12
CA ALA A 176 -9.45 -6.59 -14.56
C ALA A 176 -9.99 -5.79 -15.77
N THR A 177 -10.62 -6.45 -16.72
CA THR A 177 -11.26 -5.79 -17.87
C THR A 177 -12.33 -4.81 -17.40
N ARG A 178 -13.24 -5.25 -16.54
CA ARG A 178 -14.30 -4.42 -15.99
C ARG A 178 -13.76 -3.24 -15.19
N CYS A 179 -12.67 -3.45 -14.44
CA CYS A 179 -11.99 -2.37 -13.73
C CYS A 179 -11.44 -1.30 -14.71
N MET A 180 -10.83 -1.71 -15.82
CA MET A 180 -10.32 -0.79 -16.85
C MET A 180 -11.44 -0.06 -17.57
N GLU A 181 -12.56 -0.71 -17.85
CA GLU A 181 -13.74 -0.10 -18.47
C GLU A 181 -14.42 0.96 -17.58
N LEU A 182 -14.28 0.82 -16.26
CA LEU A 182 -14.83 1.77 -15.28
C LEU A 182 -13.92 2.99 -15.05
N ALA A 183 -12.68 2.94 -15.48
CA ALA A 183 -11.72 4.03 -15.33
C ALA A 183 -11.80 5.02 -16.49
#